data_87945bb9f4aab0adb4c939644214417f
#
_entry.id   87945bb9f4aab0adb4c939644214417f
#
_cell.length_a   1.000
_cell.length_b   1.000
_cell.length_c   1.000
_cell.angle_alpha   90.00
_cell.angle_beta   90.00
_cell.angle_gamma   90.00
#
_symmetry.space_group_name_H-M   'P 1'
#
loop_
_entity.id
_entity.type
_entity.pdbx_description
1 polymer ?
#
loop_
_entity_poly.entity_id
_entity_poly.type
_entity_poly.pdbx_seq_one_letter_code
_entity_poly.pdbx_strand_id
1 'polypeptide(L)'
;RLASDLKTDADILEASTEQKPVEKAAEDEDDDEDVMTFEANTASTVTNAVNKAVKHIIMIINNCTKNDTTVTIKDVNIDGSRKNNAAMEVRGAGDTTLKLEGDNTLRGGHSCAGLEKDDEYSTGKLTITAEDTSASLKAYGGDNSAGIGGGSYDSTSKLEIANGKIYAESGLERY
;
A
#
# COMPACT_ATOMS: atom_id res chain seq x y z
N ARG A 1 -0.06 -22.10 1.46
CA ARG A 1 0.74 -22.22 2.71
C ARG A 1 1.37 -20.89 3.14
N LEU A 2 0.70 -19.76 2.91
CA LEU A 2 1.24 -18.43 3.25
C LEU A 2 0.42 -17.70 4.33
N ALA A 3 -0.72 -18.25 4.73
CA ALA A 3 -1.53 -17.70 5.81
C ALA A 3 -1.35 -18.42 7.16
N SER A 4 -0.52 -19.46 7.24
CA SER A 4 -0.51 -20.34 8.42
C SER A 4 0.50 -19.99 9.52
N ASP A 5 1.38 -19.04 9.31
CA ASP A 5 2.42 -18.70 10.29
C ASP A 5 2.24 -17.35 11.01
N LEU A 6 1.17 -16.60 10.67
CA LEU A 6 0.81 -15.36 11.35
C LEU A 6 -0.04 -15.68 12.59
N LYS A 7 0.58 -15.72 13.73
CA LYS A 7 0.02 -16.28 14.98
C LYS A 7 -0.79 -15.34 15.87
N THR A 8 -1.32 -14.25 15.40
CA THR A 8 -2.28 -13.47 16.20
C THR A 8 -3.45 -13.01 15.36
N ASP A 9 -4.67 -13.31 15.80
CA ASP A 9 -5.96 -12.95 15.15
C ASP A 9 -6.16 -11.44 14.90
N ALA A 10 -5.17 -10.63 15.23
CA ALA A 10 -5.27 -9.18 15.20
C ALA A 10 -4.56 -8.51 14.01
N ASP A 11 -3.67 -9.22 13.32
CA ASP A 11 -2.75 -8.65 12.34
C ASP A 11 -2.76 -9.41 10.99
N ILE A 12 -3.91 -9.93 10.55
CA ILE A 12 -3.98 -10.73 9.33
C ILE A 12 -4.47 -9.88 8.16
N LEU A 13 -3.62 -9.71 7.15
CA LEU A 13 -4.01 -9.38 5.79
C LEU A 13 -4.05 -10.67 4.96
N GLU A 14 -5.14 -10.88 4.22
CA GLU A 14 -5.26 -11.99 3.30
C GLU A 14 -5.09 -11.50 1.86
N ALA A 15 -4.28 -12.21 1.09
CA ALA A 15 -4.12 -11.97 -0.33
C ALA A 15 -4.60 -13.19 -1.12
N SER A 16 -5.45 -12.96 -2.11
CA SER A 16 -5.78 -13.94 -3.13
C SER A 16 -5.16 -13.52 -4.45
N THR A 17 -4.38 -14.40 -5.05
CA THR A 17 -3.70 -14.16 -6.31
C THR A 17 -3.68 -15.44 -7.15
N GLU A 18 -3.80 -15.30 -8.45
CA GLU A 18 -3.55 -16.41 -9.38
C GLU A 18 -2.04 -16.71 -9.51
N GLN A 19 -1.19 -15.79 -9.05
CA GLN A 19 0.26 -15.98 -8.99
C GLN A 19 0.75 -15.73 -7.55
N LYS A 20 1.61 -16.63 -7.09
CA LYS A 20 2.16 -16.63 -5.74
C LYS A 20 3.00 -15.38 -5.47
N PRO A 21 2.81 -14.65 -4.35
CA PRO A 21 3.76 -13.63 -3.93
C PRO A 21 5.17 -14.23 -3.78
N VAL A 22 6.18 -13.49 -4.22
CA VAL A 22 7.56 -13.92 -4.03
C VAL A 22 7.98 -13.53 -2.61
N GLU A 23 8.20 -14.55 -1.76
CA GLU A 23 8.87 -14.34 -0.48
C GLU A 23 10.31 -13.92 -0.74
N LYS A 24 10.67 -12.70 -0.38
CA LYS A 24 12.07 -12.32 -0.29
C LYS A 24 12.64 -12.97 0.96
N ALA A 25 13.68 -13.77 0.81
CA ALA A 25 14.40 -14.32 1.94
C ALA A 25 14.96 -13.19 2.82
N ALA A 26 14.54 -13.17 4.08
CA ALA A 26 14.97 -12.20 5.07
C ALA A 26 16.46 -12.39 5.41
N GLU A 27 17.20 -11.31 5.40
CA GLU A 27 18.55 -11.25 6.00
C GLU A 27 18.62 -10.28 7.20
N ASP A 28 17.52 -10.03 7.91
CA ASP A 28 17.55 -9.41 9.26
C ASP A 28 16.26 -9.75 10.02
N GLU A 29 16.45 -10.32 11.20
CA GLU A 29 15.47 -11.13 11.93
C GLU A 29 14.30 -10.38 12.61
N ASP A 30 14.04 -9.09 12.40
CA ASP A 30 13.02 -8.38 13.19
C ASP A 30 12.03 -7.48 12.44
N ASP A 31 12.20 -7.16 11.16
CA ASP A 31 11.36 -6.15 10.48
C ASP A 31 10.56 -6.62 9.25
N ASP A 32 10.89 -7.76 8.63
CA ASP A 32 10.29 -8.20 7.36
C ASP A 32 9.01 -9.05 7.48
N GLU A 33 8.65 -9.53 8.67
CA GLU A 33 7.45 -10.40 8.86
C GLU A 33 6.12 -9.66 8.64
N ASP A 34 6.14 -8.33 8.63
CA ASP A 34 4.95 -7.50 8.54
C ASP A 34 4.78 -6.81 7.17
N VAL A 35 5.53 -7.22 6.14
CA VAL A 35 5.45 -6.64 4.80
C VAL A 35 4.90 -7.66 3.80
N MET A 36 3.77 -7.32 3.16
CA MET A 36 3.23 -8.07 2.03
C MET A 36 3.71 -7.46 0.72
N THR A 37 4.52 -8.19 -0.05
CA THR A 37 5.12 -7.69 -1.29
C THR A 37 4.44 -8.29 -2.51
N PHE A 38 4.08 -7.45 -3.47
CA PHE A 38 3.56 -7.83 -4.79
C PHE A 38 4.53 -7.35 -5.86
N GLU A 39 4.93 -8.26 -6.74
CA GLU A 39 5.82 -7.94 -7.87
C GLU A 39 5.04 -7.85 -9.19
N ALA A 40 5.72 -7.38 -10.24
CA ALA A 40 5.15 -7.16 -11.57
C ALA A 40 4.40 -8.39 -12.14
N ASN A 41 3.41 -8.13 -12.97
CA ASN A 41 2.50 -9.10 -13.60
C ASN A 41 1.57 -9.82 -12.62
N THR A 42 1.30 -9.24 -11.46
CA THR A 42 0.32 -9.80 -10.53
C THR A 42 -1.01 -9.09 -10.65
N ALA A 43 -2.08 -9.86 -10.68
CA ALA A 43 -3.42 -9.39 -10.36
C ALA A 43 -3.80 -9.99 -9.01
N SER A 44 -3.83 -9.17 -7.98
CA SER A 44 -3.98 -9.64 -6.60
C SER A 44 -5.04 -8.83 -5.87
N THR A 45 -5.76 -9.47 -4.96
CA THR A 45 -6.71 -8.81 -4.06
C THR A 45 -6.25 -8.99 -2.62
N VAL A 46 -6.18 -7.89 -1.87
CA VAL A 46 -5.83 -7.87 -0.45
C VAL A 46 -7.05 -7.46 0.36
N THR A 47 -7.34 -8.21 1.39
CA THR A 47 -8.44 -7.94 2.32
C THR A 47 -7.97 -7.99 3.76
N ASN A 48 -8.67 -7.28 4.65
CA ASN A 48 -8.50 -7.53 6.08
C ASN A 48 -9.28 -8.80 6.48
N ALA A 49 -8.61 -9.70 7.16
CA ALA A 49 -9.25 -10.87 7.77
C ALA A 49 -10.09 -10.51 9.01
N VAL A 50 -9.80 -9.38 9.63
CA VAL A 50 -10.48 -8.86 10.83
C VAL A 50 -10.86 -7.40 10.64
N ASN A 51 -12.00 -6.99 11.19
CA ASN A 51 -12.51 -5.62 11.06
C ASN A 51 -11.83 -4.66 12.07
N LYS A 52 -10.52 -4.56 12.01
CA LYS A 52 -9.72 -3.60 12.78
C LYS A 52 -8.42 -3.29 12.05
N ALA A 53 -7.76 -2.19 12.42
CA ALA A 53 -6.49 -1.82 11.82
C ALA A 53 -5.42 -2.90 12.06
N VAL A 54 -4.72 -3.26 11.00
CA VAL A 54 -3.56 -4.16 11.01
C VAL A 54 -2.27 -3.37 10.83
N LYS A 55 -1.15 -3.93 11.23
CA LYS A 55 0.17 -3.31 11.16
C LYS A 55 1.00 -3.77 9.97
N HIS A 56 0.52 -4.79 9.27
CA HIS A 56 1.15 -5.26 8.04
C HIS A 56 1.05 -4.20 6.97
N ILE A 57 2.16 -3.85 6.37
CA ILE A 57 2.22 -2.91 5.25
C ILE A 57 2.17 -3.65 3.91
N ILE A 58 1.78 -2.95 2.87
CA ILE A 58 1.77 -3.46 1.50
C ILE A 58 2.85 -2.75 0.71
N MET A 59 3.70 -3.54 0.04
CA MET A 59 4.66 -3.03 -0.93
C MET A 59 4.35 -3.59 -2.31
N ILE A 60 4.20 -2.72 -3.29
CA ILE A 60 3.99 -3.08 -4.69
C ILE A 60 5.24 -2.69 -5.47
N ILE A 61 5.91 -3.66 -6.07
CA ILE A 61 7.13 -3.45 -6.85
C ILE A 61 6.87 -3.82 -8.30
N ASN A 62 6.75 -2.85 -9.18
CA ASN A 62 6.62 -3.07 -10.61
C ASN A 62 7.83 -2.51 -11.37
N ASN A 63 8.83 -3.34 -11.62
CA ASN A 63 10.00 -2.98 -12.43
C ASN A 63 9.82 -3.29 -13.93
N CYS A 64 8.65 -3.79 -14.35
CA CYS A 64 8.38 -4.16 -15.74
C CYS A 64 7.65 -3.03 -16.48
N THR A 65 8.36 -2.31 -17.32
CA THR A 65 7.79 -1.19 -18.10
C THR A 65 6.85 -1.63 -19.24
N LYS A 66 6.73 -2.92 -19.47
CA LYS A 66 5.87 -3.48 -20.54
C LYS A 66 4.55 -4.03 -20.05
N ASN A 67 4.43 -4.25 -18.75
CA ASN A 67 3.25 -4.88 -18.16
C ASN A 67 2.79 -4.07 -16.93
N ASP A 68 1.53 -3.78 -16.91
CA ASP A 68 0.88 -3.14 -15.77
C ASP A 68 0.66 -4.16 -14.65
N THR A 69 0.80 -3.72 -13.42
CA THR A 69 0.45 -4.50 -12.24
C THR A 69 -0.84 -3.93 -11.66
N THR A 70 -1.81 -4.80 -11.36
CA THR A 70 -3.05 -4.39 -10.69
C THR A 70 -3.14 -5.05 -9.32
N VAL A 71 -3.23 -4.24 -8.30
CA VAL A 71 -3.54 -4.69 -6.94
C VAL A 71 -4.88 -4.12 -6.51
N THR A 72 -5.78 -4.99 -6.09
CA THR A 72 -7.08 -4.62 -5.54
C THR A 72 -6.99 -4.63 -4.02
N ILE A 73 -7.41 -3.55 -3.38
CA ILE A 73 -7.60 -3.52 -1.91
C ILE A 73 -9.10 -3.46 -1.61
N LYS A 74 -9.52 -4.33 -0.69
CA LYS A 74 -10.92 -4.50 -0.31
C LYS A 74 -11.08 -4.46 1.19
N ASP A 75 -11.78 -3.44 1.69
CA ASP A 75 -12.03 -3.23 3.11
C ASP A 75 -10.75 -3.27 3.97
N VAL A 76 -9.64 -2.77 3.40
CA VAL A 76 -8.32 -2.78 4.03
C VAL A 76 -8.21 -1.62 5.04
N ASN A 77 -7.67 -1.92 6.21
CA ASN A 77 -7.37 -0.92 7.23
C ASN A 77 -5.97 -1.18 7.80
N ILE A 78 -5.01 -0.37 7.36
CA ILE A 78 -3.59 -0.53 7.71
C ILE A 78 -3.10 0.70 8.48
N ASP A 79 -2.41 0.44 9.58
CA ASP A 79 -1.75 1.45 10.41
C ASP A 79 -0.24 1.20 10.48
N GLY A 80 0.52 1.94 9.65
CA GLY A 80 1.98 1.92 9.60
C GLY A 80 2.67 2.76 10.68
N SER A 81 1.90 3.45 11.54
CA SER A 81 2.44 4.45 12.48
C SER A 81 3.44 3.91 13.49
N ARG A 82 3.37 2.62 13.82
CA ARG A 82 4.26 2.02 14.83
C ARG A 82 5.66 1.72 14.32
N LYS A 83 5.83 1.58 13.01
CA LYS A 83 7.12 1.20 12.39
C LYS A 83 7.74 2.31 11.54
N ASN A 84 7.15 3.50 11.57
CA ASN A 84 7.57 4.61 10.69
C ASN A 84 7.63 4.18 9.21
N ASN A 85 6.60 3.44 8.77
CA ASN A 85 6.46 2.97 7.40
C ASN A 85 5.21 3.57 6.75
N ALA A 86 5.21 3.67 5.44
CA ALA A 86 3.97 3.86 4.69
C ALA A 86 3.06 2.63 4.92
N ALA A 87 1.73 2.86 4.99
CA ALA A 87 0.80 1.73 5.03
C ALA A 87 0.81 0.94 3.72
N MET A 88 0.97 1.65 2.61
CA MET A 88 1.19 1.08 1.28
C MET A 88 2.25 1.89 0.54
N GLU A 89 3.17 1.19 -0.11
CA GLU A 89 4.22 1.79 -0.93
C GLU A 89 4.24 1.20 -2.33
N VAL A 90 4.39 2.05 -3.35
CA VAL A 90 4.50 1.65 -4.75
C VAL A 90 5.89 2.02 -5.27
N ARG A 91 6.61 1.03 -5.79
CA ARG A 91 7.97 1.16 -6.33
C ARG A 91 8.06 0.65 -7.76
N GLY A 92 9.10 1.07 -8.45
CA GLY A 92 9.50 0.56 -9.75
C GLY A 92 9.18 1.49 -10.92
N ALA A 93 9.61 1.08 -12.11
CA ALA A 93 9.47 1.85 -13.34
C ALA A 93 8.21 1.51 -14.16
N GLY A 94 7.55 0.42 -13.82
CA GLY A 94 6.31 -0.01 -14.49
C GLY A 94 5.07 0.68 -13.92
N ASP A 95 4.03 0.74 -14.73
CA ASP A 95 2.76 1.34 -14.32
C ASP A 95 1.99 0.39 -13.38
N THR A 96 1.37 0.96 -12.36
CA THR A 96 0.61 0.22 -11.34
C THR A 96 -0.80 0.79 -11.25
N THR A 97 -1.77 -0.11 -11.20
CA THR A 97 -3.17 0.22 -10.92
C THR A 97 -3.54 -0.27 -9.53
N LEU A 98 -3.97 0.66 -8.67
CA LEU A 98 -4.60 0.36 -7.39
C LEU A 98 -6.11 0.42 -7.56
N LYS A 99 -6.76 -0.73 -7.48
CA LYS A 99 -8.22 -0.87 -7.58
C LYS A 99 -8.83 -0.90 -6.19
N LEU A 100 -9.86 -0.09 -5.99
CA LEU A 100 -10.57 0.01 -4.71
C LEU A 100 -11.86 -0.80 -4.74
N GLU A 101 -12.09 -1.58 -3.70
CA GLU A 101 -13.38 -2.21 -3.36
C GLU A 101 -13.69 -1.93 -1.88
N GLY A 102 -14.95 -1.61 -1.58
CA GLY A 102 -15.38 -1.30 -0.22
C GLY A 102 -14.71 -0.05 0.37
N ASP A 103 -14.51 -0.04 1.67
CA ASP A 103 -13.97 1.10 2.42
C ASP A 103 -12.54 0.81 2.91
N ASN A 104 -11.58 1.54 2.38
CA ASN A 104 -10.16 1.33 2.67
C ASN A 104 -9.59 2.50 3.49
N THR A 105 -8.70 2.18 4.43
CA THR A 105 -7.98 3.17 5.25
C THR A 105 -6.50 2.82 5.31
N LEU A 106 -5.65 3.80 5.00
CA LEU A 106 -4.20 3.69 5.03
C LEU A 106 -3.63 4.82 5.89
N ARG A 107 -2.84 4.49 6.93
CA ARG A 107 -2.15 5.46 7.79
C ARG A 107 -0.65 5.25 7.70
N GLY A 108 0.08 6.28 7.30
CA GLY A 108 1.52 6.30 7.33
C GLY A 108 2.08 6.55 8.74
N GLY A 109 3.30 6.10 8.97
CA GLY A 109 4.09 6.42 10.13
C GLY A 109 4.86 7.74 9.97
N HIS A 110 5.67 8.08 10.96
CA HIS A 110 6.49 9.29 10.92
C HIS A 110 7.30 9.38 9.62
N SER A 111 7.23 10.53 8.96
CA SER A 111 7.90 10.81 7.68
C SER A 111 7.46 9.97 6.47
N CYS A 112 6.37 9.21 6.59
CA CYS A 112 5.86 8.35 5.52
C CYS A 112 4.43 8.69 5.14
N ALA A 113 4.10 8.57 3.85
CA ALA A 113 2.74 8.77 3.38
C ALA A 113 1.81 7.60 3.76
N GLY A 114 0.52 7.81 3.75
CA GLY A 114 -0.45 6.73 3.88
C GLY A 114 -0.37 5.76 2.69
N LEU A 115 -0.44 6.31 1.48
CA LEU A 115 -0.11 5.65 0.21
C LEU A 115 1.09 6.38 -0.39
N GLU A 116 2.25 5.74 -0.32
CA GLU A 116 3.51 6.36 -0.73
C GLU A 116 3.90 5.99 -2.16
N LYS A 117 4.23 7.01 -2.92
CA LYS A 117 4.82 6.93 -4.24
C LYS A 117 5.87 8.02 -4.35
N ASP A 118 7.10 7.67 -4.07
CA ASP A 118 8.25 8.55 -4.15
C ASP A 118 8.91 8.44 -5.52
N ASP A 119 9.16 9.57 -6.19
CA ASP A 119 9.76 9.61 -7.52
C ASP A 119 11.20 9.07 -7.59
N GLU A 120 11.90 8.98 -6.45
CA GLU A 120 13.22 8.35 -6.37
C GLU A 120 13.14 6.84 -6.62
N TYR A 121 12.08 6.18 -6.08
CA TYR A 121 11.92 4.73 -6.15
C TYR A 121 10.81 4.27 -7.10
N SER A 122 9.96 5.19 -7.58
CA SER A 122 8.79 4.89 -8.40
C SER A 122 8.65 5.84 -9.58
N THR A 123 9.21 5.48 -10.71
CA THR A 123 9.15 6.30 -11.94
C THR A 123 7.98 5.95 -12.84
N GLY A 124 7.29 4.85 -12.61
CA GLY A 124 6.05 4.46 -13.28
C GLY A 124 4.84 5.29 -12.84
N LYS A 125 3.74 5.16 -13.56
CA LYS A 125 2.47 5.80 -13.21
C LYS A 125 1.72 4.98 -12.16
N LEU A 126 1.14 5.64 -11.17
CA LEU A 126 0.15 5.05 -10.27
C LEU A 126 -1.23 5.58 -10.64
N THR A 127 -2.14 4.66 -10.97
CA THR A 127 -3.55 4.96 -11.19
C THR A 127 -4.40 4.38 -10.08
N ILE A 128 -5.16 5.21 -9.37
CA ILE A 128 -6.14 4.79 -8.38
C ILE A 128 -7.51 4.78 -9.05
N THR A 129 -8.23 3.66 -8.98
CA THR A 129 -9.53 3.48 -9.63
C THR A 129 -10.48 2.61 -8.81
N ALA A 130 -11.74 2.62 -9.18
CA ALA A 130 -12.78 1.75 -8.61
C ALA A 130 -13.82 1.44 -9.69
N GLU A 131 -14.35 0.23 -9.73
CA GLU A 131 -15.52 -0.09 -10.56
C GLU A 131 -16.79 0.45 -9.94
N ASP A 132 -16.95 0.27 -8.63
CA ASP A 132 -18.04 0.86 -7.86
C ASP A 132 -17.61 2.26 -7.36
N THR A 133 -18.30 3.29 -7.81
CA THR A 133 -18.03 4.68 -7.43
C THR A 133 -18.26 4.96 -5.94
N SER A 134 -18.88 4.05 -5.21
CA SER A 134 -19.04 4.14 -3.75
C SER A 134 -17.79 3.68 -2.98
N ALA A 135 -16.93 2.89 -3.60
CA ALA A 135 -15.68 2.44 -2.99
C ALA A 135 -14.80 3.63 -2.57
N SER A 136 -14.17 3.51 -1.42
CA SER A 136 -13.46 4.62 -0.80
C SER A 136 -12.03 4.29 -0.41
N LEU A 137 -11.18 5.33 -0.41
CA LEU A 137 -9.85 5.33 0.19
C LEU A 137 -9.69 6.56 1.08
N LYS A 138 -9.39 6.33 2.35
CA LYS A 138 -8.93 7.34 3.30
C LYS A 138 -7.44 7.13 3.54
N ALA A 139 -6.62 8.07 3.14
CA ALA A 139 -5.17 8.00 3.31
C ALA A 139 -4.68 9.15 4.18
N TYR A 140 -3.97 8.81 5.25
CA TYR A 140 -3.44 9.76 6.23
C TYR A 140 -1.92 9.67 6.24
N GLY A 141 -1.25 10.77 6.00
CA GLY A 141 0.19 10.87 6.15
C GLY A 141 0.62 10.90 7.62
N GLY A 142 1.80 10.42 7.90
CA GLY A 142 2.49 10.71 9.15
C GLY A 142 3.06 12.13 9.17
N ASP A 143 3.77 12.48 10.24
CA ASP A 143 4.32 13.83 10.40
C ASP A 143 5.14 14.24 9.17
N ASN A 144 4.85 15.43 8.63
CA ASN A 144 5.48 16.02 7.44
C ASN A 144 5.29 15.25 6.12
N SER A 145 4.28 14.40 6.00
CA SER A 145 4.10 13.54 4.83
C SER A 145 2.71 13.67 4.22
N ALA A 146 2.57 13.32 2.97
CA ALA A 146 1.29 13.35 2.27
C ALA A 146 0.36 12.21 2.72
N GLY A 147 -0.95 12.40 2.59
CA GLY A 147 -1.89 11.27 2.66
C GLY A 147 -1.66 10.30 1.50
N ILE A 148 -1.59 10.84 0.28
CA ILE A 148 -1.22 10.13 -0.95
C ILE A 148 -0.11 10.93 -1.61
N GLY A 149 1.05 10.33 -1.86
CA GLY A 149 2.18 11.01 -2.47
C GLY A 149 3.52 10.63 -1.88
N GLY A 150 4.43 11.58 -1.76
CA GLY A 150 5.74 11.38 -1.17
C GLY A 150 5.73 11.39 0.36
N GLY A 151 6.74 10.80 0.95
CA GLY A 151 7.11 10.95 2.33
C GLY A 151 7.66 12.36 2.62
N SER A 152 8.30 12.52 3.78
CA SER A 152 8.90 13.81 4.15
C SER A 152 10.06 14.16 3.22
N TYR A 153 10.00 15.35 2.60
CA TYR A 153 10.97 15.87 1.62
C TYR A 153 10.97 15.15 0.27
N ASP A 154 10.06 14.20 0.02
CA ASP A 154 9.98 13.46 -1.23
C ASP A 154 8.95 14.07 -2.18
N SER A 155 9.21 13.92 -3.46
CA SER A 155 8.31 14.35 -4.53
C SER A 155 7.52 13.21 -5.13
N THR A 156 6.34 13.55 -5.66
CA THR A 156 5.48 12.61 -6.37
C THR A 156 5.06 13.18 -7.70
N SER A 157 5.19 12.38 -8.75
CA SER A 157 4.64 12.65 -10.07
C SER A 157 3.90 11.44 -10.63
N LYS A 158 3.25 11.59 -11.78
CA LYS A 158 2.54 10.51 -12.48
C LYS A 158 1.54 9.77 -11.59
N LEU A 159 0.80 10.52 -10.78
CA LEU A 159 -0.29 10.03 -9.95
C LEU A 159 -1.62 10.42 -10.61
N GLU A 160 -2.49 9.45 -10.85
CA GLU A 160 -3.82 9.65 -11.41
C GLU A 160 -4.87 9.07 -10.47
N ILE A 161 -5.93 9.84 -10.19
CA ILE A 161 -7.13 9.36 -9.53
C ILE A 161 -8.23 9.33 -10.58
N ALA A 162 -8.56 8.14 -11.05
CA ALA A 162 -9.50 7.94 -12.14
C ALA A 162 -10.94 7.78 -11.65
N ASN A 163 -11.15 7.11 -10.51
CA ASN A 163 -12.48 6.87 -9.95
C ASN A 163 -12.41 6.50 -8.46
N GLY A 164 -13.57 6.57 -7.77
CA GLY A 164 -13.71 6.26 -6.34
C GLY A 164 -13.83 7.51 -5.46
N LYS A 165 -14.10 7.31 -4.19
CA LYS A 165 -14.16 8.38 -3.19
C LYS A 165 -12.84 8.46 -2.45
N ILE A 166 -12.07 9.52 -2.70
CA ILE A 166 -10.73 9.68 -2.13
C ILE A 166 -10.73 10.79 -1.11
N TYR A 167 -10.24 10.47 0.08
CA TYR A 167 -9.87 11.43 1.12
C TYR A 167 -8.38 11.28 1.43
N ALA A 168 -7.62 12.34 1.26
CA ALA A 168 -6.20 12.37 1.56
C ALA A 168 -5.91 13.54 2.52
N GLU A 169 -5.22 13.24 3.61
CA GLU A 169 -4.84 14.20 4.64
C GLU A 169 -3.35 14.07 4.93
N SER A 170 -2.63 15.19 4.86
CA SER A 170 -1.22 15.24 5.26
C SER A 170 -1.08 15.20 6.77
N GLY A 171 0.00 14.62 7.25
CA GLY A 171 0.38 14.73 8.66
C GLY A 171 0.76 16.16 9.04
N LEU A 172 0.52 16.50 10.30
CA LEU A 172 0.91 17.80 10.86
C LEU A 172 2.39 17.78 11.24
N GLU A 173 3.06 18.90 11.01
CA GLU A 173 4.39 19.14 11.56
C GLU A 173 4.28 19.19 13.09
N ARG A 174 5.03 18.36 13.79
CA ARG A 174 5.17 18.42 15.25
C ARG A 174 6.51 19.06 15.56
N TYR A 175 6.44 20.24 16.17
CA TYR A 175 7.59 20.94 16.70
C TYR A 175 7.97 20.40 18.10
#